data_854b6da2b26127835308220939c8ec83
#
_entry.id   854b6da2b26127835308220939c8ec83
#
_cell.length_a   1.000
_cell.length_b   1.000
_cell.length_c   1.000
_cell.angle_alpha   90.00
_cell.angle_beta   90.00
_cell.angle_gamma   90.00
#
_symmetry.space_group_name_H-M   'P 1'
#
loop_
_entity.id
_entity.type
_entity.pdbx_description
1 polymer ?
#
loop_
_entity_poly.entity_id
_entity_poly.type
_entity_poly.pdbx_seq_one_letter_code
_entity_poly.pdbx_strand_id
1 'polypeptide(L)'
;MKFSTKMITQNAVIAALYFVLTMISSPLSFGLIQFRISEFLMLLCFFRKDYVIGVTLGCFLSNLTMSATILGAGGWIDLLIGTAATLIAGLIMPYTKRLFISSLIPVISNAVLVGLELSLVLEIDQFWICFGFVALGEFAVVSVVGYSIMLLIKNKFKSTFNIIEGNRNLDVKW
;
A
#
# COMPACT_ATOMS: atom_id res chain seq x y z
N MET A 1 -7.10 -10.87 -19.29
CA MET A 1 -6.99 -11.65 -18.02
C MET A 1 -8.31 -12.39 -17.82
N LYS A 2 -8.30 -13.73 -17.69
CA LYS A 2 -9.54 -14.45 -17.30
C LYS A 2 -9.65 -14.38 -15.78
N PHE A 3 -10.72 -13.78 -15.29
CA PHE A 3 -11.04 -13.72 -13.86
C PHE A 3 -11.47 -15.11 -13.38
N SER A 4 -10.66 -15.74 -12.54
CA SER A 4 -11.06 -16.97 -11.87
C SER A 4 -11.68 -16.66 -10.52
N THR A 5 -12.62 -17.51 -10.05
CA THR A 5 -13.23 -17.36 -8.71
C THR A 5 -12.17 -17.27 -7.62
N LYS A 6 -11.11 -18.07 -7.71
CA LYS A 6 -9.96 -18.03 -6.77
C LYS A 6 -9.31 -16.65 -6.72
N MET A 7 -9.08 -16.02 -7.88
CA MET A 7 -8.48 -14.69 -7.95
C MET A 7 -9.38 -13.62 -7.31
N ILE A 8 -10.68 -13.69 -7.57
CA ILE A 8 -11.67 -12.77 -6.99
C ILE A 8 -11.68 -12.91 -5.47
N THR A 9 -11.76 -14.14 -4.94
CA THR A 9 -11.74 -14.40 -3.49
C THR A 9 -10.46 -13.90 -2.84
N GLN A 10 -9.29 -14.15 -3.44
CA GLN A 10 -8.01 -13.68 -2.89
C GLN A 10 -7.96 -12.15 -2.83
N ASN A 11 -8.37 -11.46 -3.88
CA ASN A 11 -8.40 -10.00 -3.90
C ASN A 11 -9.43 -9.42 -2.92
N ALA A 12 -10.58 -10.06 -2.76
CA ALA A 12 -11.58 -9.65 -1.76
C ALA A 12 -11.03 -9.77 -0.32
N VAL A 13 -10.31 -10.86 -0.01
CA VAL A 13 -9.65 -11.04 1.29
C VAL A 13 -8.57 -9.97 1.51
N ILE A 14 -7.74 -9.69 0.50
CA ILE A 14 -6.69 -8.66 0.58
C ILE A 14 -7.33 -7.29 0.82
N ALA A 15 -8.39 -6.94 0.08
CA ALA A 15 -9.09 -5.68 0.25
C ALA A 15 -9.70 -5.55 1.66
N ALA A 16 -10.31 -6.61 2.18
CA ALA A 16 -10.87 -6.63 3.52
C ALA A 16 -9.78 -6.48 4.60
N LEU A 17 -8.65 -7.19 4.47
CA LEU A 17 -7.51 -7.07 5.38
C LEU A 17 -6.92 -5.65 5.35
N TYR A 18 -6.73 -5.10 4.16
CA TYR A 18 -6.24 -3.73 4.01
C TYR A 18 -7.16 -2.73 4.72
N PHE A 19 -8.47 -2.83 4.45
CA PHE A 19 -9.49 -1.98 5.07
C PHE A 19 -9.46 -2.08 6.60
N VAL A 20 -9.52 -3.30 7.15
CA VAL A 20 -9.54 -3.51 8.61
C VAL A 20 -8.27 -2.98 9.27
N LEU A 21 -7.10 -3.26 8.69
CA LEU A 21 -5.82 -2.77 9.23
C LEU A 21 -5.74 -1.24 9.20
N THR A 22 -6.23 -0.60 8.13
CA THR A 22 -6.30 0.87 8.06
C THR A 22 -7.25 1.42 9.11
N MET A 23 -8.42 0.82 9.31
CA MET A 23 -9.40 1.29 10.30
C MET A 23 -8.86 1.17 11.74
N ILE A 24 -8.21 0.06 12.08
CA ILE A 24 -7.59 -0.13 13.40
C ILE A 24 -6.47 0.89 13.63
N SER A 25 -5.69 1.21 12.61
CA SER A 25 -4.59 2.19 12.70
C SER A 25 -4.98 3.60 12.29
N SER A 26 -6.26 3.90 12.12
CA SER A 26 -6.75 5.17 11.54
C SER A 26 -6.16 6.44 12.16
N PRO A 27 -5.98 6.58 13.47
CA PRO A 27 -5.38 7.79 14.06
C PRO A 27 -3.94 8.05 13.60
N LEU A 28 -3.21 6.98 13.23
CA LEU A 28 -1.83 7.06 12.73
C LEU A 28 -1.78 7.12 11.20
N SER A 29 -2.80 6.56 10.53
CA SER A 29 -2.84 6.39 9.08
C SER A 29 -3.17 7.68 8.32
N PHE A 30 -3.85 8.63 8.96
CA PHE A 30 -4.34 9.88 8.35
C PHE A 30 -3.74 11.12 9.03
N GLY A 31 -2.56 10.98 9.64
CA GLY A 31 -1.76 12.08 10.18
C GLY A 31 -0.70 12.56 9.18
N LEU A 32 0.09 13.56 9.59
CA LEU A 32 1.21 14.08 8.77
C LEU A 32 2.23 13.01 8.37
N ILE A 33 2.51 12.04 9.26
CA ILE A 33 3.49 10.97 9.01
C ILE A 33 2.91 9.85 8.16
N GLN A 34 1.58 9.76 8.01
CA GLN A 34 0.90 8.72 7.21
C GLN A 34 1.38 7.29 7.55
N PHE A 35 1.41 6.94 8.85
CA PHE A 35 1.84 5.61 9.29
C PHE A 35 0.72 4.58 9.07
N ARG A 36 0.52 4.19 7.82
CA ARG A 36 -0.57 3.31 7.38
C ARG A 36 -0.12 1.85 7.36
N ILE A 37 -0.42 1.11 8.45
CA ILE A 37 0.03 -0.29 8.61
C ILE A 37 -0.37 -1.16 7.42
N SER A 38 -1.56 -0.98 6.85
CA SER A 38 -2.06 -1.76 5.71
C SER A 38 -1.18 -1.69 4.45
N GLU A 39 -0.34 -0.66 4.30
CA GLU A 39 0.55 -0.49 3.14
C GLU A 39 1.58 -1.63 2.99
N PHE A 40 1.92 -2.37 4.06
CA PHE A 40 2.78 -3.53 3.90
C PHE A 40 2.19 -4.60 2.95
N LEU A 41 0.85 -4.64 2.79
CA LEU A 41 0.19 -5.54 1.85
C LEU A 41 0.50 -5.20 0.38
N MET A 42 0.99 -3.98 0.10
CA MET A 42 1.49 -3.61 -1.22
C MET A 42 2.57 -4.56 -1.73
N LEU A 43 3.38 -5.14 -0.83
CA LEU A 43 4.42 -6.10 -1.21
C LEU A 43 3.86 -7.35 -1.89
N LEU A 44 2.59 -7.68 -1.73
CA LEU A 44 1.92 -8.76 -2.46
C LEU A 44 1.92 -8.50 -3.97
N CYS A 45 1.83 -7.23 -4.40
CA CYS A 45 1.84 -6.84 -5.81
C CYS A 45 3.17 -7.21 -6.51
N PHE A 46 4.29 -7.25 -5.76
CA PHE A 46 5.56 -7.73 -6.27
C PHE A 46 5.48 -9.17 -6.76
N PHE A 47 4.77 -10.02 -6.05
CA PHE A 47 4.65 -11.44 -6.39
C PHE A 47 3.64 -11.69 -7.50
N ARG A 48 2.50 -10.98 -7.50
CA ARG A 48 1.43 -11.18 -8.47
C ARG A 48 0.74 -9.87 -8.85
N LYS A 49 0.64 -9.63 -10.17
CA LYS A 49 0.02 -8.43 -10.75
C LYS A 49 -1.46 -8.26 -10.40
N ASP A 50 -2.19 -9.36 -10.21
CA ASP A 50 -3.62 -9.33 -9.91
C ASP A 50 -3.92 -8.84 -8.49
N TYR A 51 -2.98 -8.90 -7.56
CA TYR A 51 -3.16 -8.38 -6.20
C TYR A 51 -3.28 -6.85 -6.14
N VAL A 52 -2.87 -6.14 -7.20
CA VAL A 52 -3.11 -4.69 -7.34
C VAL A 52 -4.58 -4.35 -7.17
N ILE A 53 -5.49 -5.19 -7.67
CA ILE A 53 -6.94 -4.98 -7.56
C ILE A 53 -7.36 -4.98 -6.09
N GLY A 54 -6.91 -5.97 -5.31
CA GLY A 54 -7.27 -6.10 -3.90
C GLY A 54 -6.74 -4.95 -3.05
N VAL A 55 -5.46 -4.60 -3.19
CA VAL A 55 -4.87 -3.50 -2.38
C VAL A 55 -5.46 -2.15 -2.75
N THR A 56 -5.67 -1.88 -4.05
CA THR A 56 -6.28 -0.62 -4.50
C THR A 56 -7.73 -0.49 -4.04
N LEU A 57 -8.51 -1.59 -4.11
CA LEU A 57 -9.89 -1.59 -3.61
C LEU A 57 -9.91 -1.38 -2.09
N GLY A 58 -9.02 -2.03 -1.34
CA GLY A 58 -8.91 -1.84 0.10
C GLY A 58 -8.54 -0.40 0.48
N CYS A 59 -7.57 0.19 -0.22
CA CYS A 59 -7.19 1.60 -0.07
C CYS A 59 -8.37 2.53 -0.37
N PHE A 60 -9.05 2.33 -1.51
CA PHE A 60 -10.23 3.11 -1.90
C PHE A 60 -11.32 3.08 -0.83
N LEU A 61 -11.68 1.89 -0.33
CA LEU A 61 -12.72 1.75 0.70
C LEU A 61 -12.31 2.42 2.02
N SER A 62 -11.04 2.32 2.39
CA SER A 62 -10.50 2.97 3.59
C SER A 62 -10.57 4.49 3.48
N ASN A 63 -10.07 5.05 2.39
CA ASN A 63 -10.08 6.48 2.15
C ASN A 63 -11.51 7.01 2.01
N LEU A 64 -12.42 6.27 1.35
CA LEU A 64 -13.84 6.62 1.25
C LEU A 64 -14.50 6.72 2.64
N THR A 65 -14.25 5.75 3.51
CA THR A 65 -14.81 5.73 4.86
C THR A 65 -14.28 6.91 5.69
N MET A 66 -12.97 7.19 5.61
CA MET A 66 -12.35 8.28 6.35
C MET A 66 -12.74 9.65 5.82
N SER A 67 -12.84 9.81 4.49
CA SER A 67 -13.36 11.03 3.85
C SER A 67 -14.76 11.36 4.32
N ALA A 68 -15.63 10.36 4.39
CA ALA A 68 -17.02 10.54 4.81
C ALA A 68 -17.17 10.85 6.31
N THR A 69 -16.23 10.37 7.16
CA THR A 69 -16.39 10.41 8.62
C THR A 69 -15.55 11.47 9.33
N ILE A 70 -14.33 11.74 8.87
CA ILE A 70 -13.34 12.53 9.63
C ILE A 70 -12.81 13.74 8.86
N LEU A 71 -12.50 13.57 7.58
CA LEU A 71 -11.74 14.55 6.81
C LEU A 71 -12.59 15.64 6.14
N GLY A 72 -13.92 15.50 6.14
CA GLY A 72 -14.81 16.49 5.53
C GLY A 72 -14.48 16.74 4.04
N ALA A 73 -14.50 18.01 3.61
CA ALA A 73 -14.29 18.37 2.20
C ALA A 73 -12.89 18.00 1.67
N GLY A 74 -11.85 18.02 2.50
CA GLY A 74 -10.48 17.62 2.12
C GLY A 74 -10.33 16.13 1.88
N GLY A 75 -11.17 15.31 2.49
CA GLY A 75 -11.07 13.85 2.39
C GLY A 75 -11.37 13.28 1.00
N TRP A 76 -12.11 14.00 0.16
CA TRP A 76 -12.35 13.60 -1.22
C TRP A 76 -11.08 13.67 -2.07
N ILE A 77 -10.17 14.57 -1.72
CA ILE A 77 -8.86 14.71 -2.37
C ILE A 77 -7.99 13.49 -1.98
N ASP A 78 -7.94 13.15 -0.69
CA ASP A 78 -7.23 11.96 -0.18
C ASP A 78 -7.78 10.66 -0.80
N LEU A 79 -9.10 10.55 -0.97
CA LEU A 79 -9.72 9.42 -1.67
C LEU A 79 -9.14 9.21 -3.07
N LEU A 80 -9.00 10.28 -3.83
CA LEU A 80 -8.51 10.20 -5.21
C LEU A 80 -7.00 10.04 -5.26
N ILE A 81 -6.26 10.89 -4.57
CA ILE A 81 -4.79 10.94 -4.63
C ILE A 81 -4.18 9.73 -3.94
N GLY A 82 -4.60 9.38 -2.73
CA GLY A 82 -4.08 8.22 -2.00
C GLY A 82 -4.39 6.91 -2.72
N THR A 83 -5.60 6.76 -3.29
CA THR A 83 -5.94 5.57 -4.09
C THR A 83 -5.14 5.52 -5.39
N ALA A 84 -4.93 6.66 -6.06
CA ALA A 84 -4.11 6.72 -7.27
C ALA A 84 -2.64 6.37 -6.97
N ALA A 85 -2.08 6.86 -5.87
CA ALA A 85 -0.72 6.55 -5.43
C ALA A 85 -0.51 5.04 -5.22
N THR A 86 -1.46 4.40 -4.51
CA THR A 86 -1.48 2.94 -4.29
C THR A 86 -1.58 2.17 -5.61
N LEU A 87 -2.48 2.60 -6.51
CA LEU A 87 -2.65 1.96 -7.82
C LEU A 87 -1.39 2.06 -8.67
N ILE A 88 -0.79 3.24 -8.79
CA ILE A 88 0.43 3.48 -9.56
C ILE A 88 1.57 2.63 -9.02
N ALA A 89 1.81 2.65 -7.70
CA ALA A 89 2.82 1.83 -7.06
C ALA A 89 2.59 0.33 -7.34
N GLY A 90 1.37 -0.15 -7.13
CA GLY A 90 1.01 -1.56 -7.35
C GLY A 90 1.22 -2.02 -8.79
N LEU A 91 0.97 -1.15 -9.78
CA LEU A 91 1.19 -1.45 -11.19
C LEU A 91 2.69 -1.55 -11.54
N ILE A 92 3.55 -0.78 -10.89
CA ILE A 92 5.01 -0.73 -11.15
C ILE A 92 5.74 -1.87 -10.44
N MET A 93 5.36 -2.21 -9.20
CA MET A 93 6.03 -3.19 -8.35
C MET A 93 6.30 -4.56 -9.03
N PRO A 94 5.37 -5.13 -9.82
CA PRO A 94 5.60 -6.42 -10.47
C PRO A 94 6.75 -6.45 -11.48
N TYR A 95 7.21 -5.31 -11.94
CA TYR A 95 8.30 -5.21 -12.92
C TYR A 95 9.68 -5.11 -12.28
N THR A 96 9.75 -5.00 -10.96
CA THR A 96 11.02 -5.00 -10.22
C THR A 96 11.58 -6.41 -10.05
N LYS A 97 12.91 -6.50 -9.86
CA LYS A 97 13.62 -7.79 -9.69
C LYS A 97 13.97 -8.11 -8.23
N ARG A 98 13.91 -7.11 -7.33
CA ARG A 98 14.27 -7.24 -5.92
C ARG A 98 13.16 -6.76 -5.04
N LEU A 99 12.80 -7.54 -4.01
CA LEU A 99 11.70 -7.19 -3.12
C LEU A 99 11.97 -5.86 -2.37
N PHE A 100 13.20 -5.64 -1.91
CA PHE A 100 13.56 -4.39 -1.23
C PHE A 100 13.41 -3.17 -2.15
N ILE A 101 13.85 -3.26 -3.42
CA ILE A 101 13.65 -2.17 -4.40
C ILE A 101 12.16 -1.95 -4.66
N SER A 102 11.39 -3.04 -4.73
CA SER A 102 9.94 -2.97 -4.89
C SER A 102 9.28 -2.24 -3.73
N SER A 103 9.76 -2.44 -2.49
CA SER A 103 9.19 -1.77 -1.32
C SER A 103 9.39 -0.25 -1.32
N LEU A 104 10.36 0.28 -2.06
CA LEU A 104 10.59 1.72 -2.19
C LEU A 104 9.62 2.40 -3.17
N ILE A 105 8.94 1.65 -4.03
CA ILE A 105 8.02 2.22 -5.01
C ILE A 105 6.81 2.87 -4.33
N PRO A 106 6.07 2.22 -3.41
CA PRO A 106 4.99 2.87 -2.68
C PRO A 106 5.50 4.03 -1.81
N VAL A 107 6.71 3.92 -1.23
CA VAL A 107 7.34 5.03 -0.47
C VAL A 107 7.45 6.27 -1.36
N ILE A 108 7.99 6.14 -2.56
CA ILE A 108 8.18 7.28 -3.48
C ILE A 108 6.83 7.77 -4.01
N SER A 109 5.94 6.86 -4.42
CA SER A 109 4.62 7.20 -4.98
C SER A 109 3.78 7.99 -3.97
N ASN A 110 3.68 7.50 -2.72
CA ASN A 110 2.91 8.16 -1.67
C ASN A 110 3.60 9.46 -1.22
N ALA A 111 4.92 9.47 -1.05
CA ALA A 111 5.64 10.70 -0.67
C ALA A 111 5.45 11.83 -1.68
N VAL A 112 5.42 11.53 -2.99
CA VAL A 112 5.19 12.54 -4.03
C VAL A 112 3.73 12.96 -4.06
N LEU A 113 2.80 12.02 -4.19
CA LEU A 113 1.38 12.31 -4.45
C LEU A 113 0.66 12.78 -3.17
N VAL A 114 0.79 12.02 -2.08
CA VAL A 114 0.15 12.37 -0.80
C VAL A 114 0.91 13.52 -0.12
N GLY A 115 2.23 13.59 -0.27
CA GLY A 115 3.01 14.73 0.22
C GLY A 115 2.61 16.05 -0.46
N LEU A 116 2.32 16.02 -1.77
CA LEU A 116 1.79 17.18 -2.50
C LEU A 116 0.37 17.53 -2.01
N GLU A 117 -0.50 16.54 -1.85
CA GLU A 117 -1.82 16.72 -1.32
C GLU A 117 -1.80 17.39 0.05
N LEU A 118 -1.04 16.85 1.00
CA LEU A 118 -0.94 17.39 2.35
C LEU A 118 -0.41 18.83 2.36
N SER A 119 0.56 19.15 1.49
CA SER A 119 1.07 20.51 1.39
C SER A 119 0.01 21.51 0.91
N LEU A 120 -0.89 21.09 0.03
CA LEU A 120 -1.98 21.93 -0.49
C LEU A 120 -3.16 22.02 0.48
N VAL A 121 -3.55 20.90 1.11
CA VAL A 121 -4.73 20.83 1.99
C VAL A 121 -4.45 21.46 3.35
N LEU A 122 -3.24 21.30 3.89
CA LEU A 122 -2.84 21.86 5.19
C LEU A 122 -2.21 23.24 5.09
N GLU A 123 -2.16 23.82 3.87
CA GLU A 123 -1.54 25.13 3.61
C GLU A 123 -0.09 25.22 4.13
N ILE A 124 0.63 24.08 4.10
CA ILE A 124 2.05 24.02 4.45
C ILE A 124 2.84 24.38 3.19
N ASP A 125 3.39 25.57 3.12
CA ASP A 125 4.16 26.08 1.95
C ASP A 125 5.40 25.25 1.56
N GLN A 126 5.77 24.26 2.37
CA GLN A 126 6.96 23.45 2.16
C GLN A 126 6.60 22.01 1.82
N PHE A 127 6.38 21.73 0.56
CA PHE A 127 6.16 20.38 0.02
C PHE A 127 7.19 19.36 0.55
N TRP A 128 8.46 19.71 0.63
CA TRP A 128 9.53 18.79 1.05
C TRP A 128 9.40 18.30 2.49
N ILE A 129 8.73 19.06 3.35
CA ILE A 129 8.45 18.65 4.74
C ILE A 129 7.39 17.55 4.70
N CYS A 130 6.27 17.76 4.00
CA CYS A 130 5.21 16.76 3.85
C CYS A 130 5.73 15.49 3.17
N PHE A 131 6.52 15.65 2.08
CA PHE A 131 7.20 14.55 1.40
C PHE A 131 8.05 13.73 2.38
N GLY A 132 8.86 14.38 3.20
CA GLY A 132 9.74 13.71 4.17
C GLY A 132 8.96 12.92 5.22
N PHE A 133 7.90 13.49 5.77
CA PHE A 133 7.07 12.81 6.77
C PHE A 133 6.34 11.60 6.18
N VAL A 134 5.73 11.73 5.01
CA VAL A 134 5.08 10.61 4.32
C VAL A 134 6.10 9.54 3.96
N ALA A 135 7.26 9.93 3.41
CA ALA A 135 8.33 8.99 3.06
C ALA A 135 8.82 8.19 4.28
N LEU A 136 8.97 8.83 5.44
CA LEU A 136 9.40 8.16 6.68
C LEU A 136 8.35 7.15 7.17
N GLY A 137 7.07 7.53 7.18
CA GLY A 137 5.98 6.63 7.58
C GLY A 137 5.88 5.41 6.67
N GLU A 138 5.85 5.64 5.37
CA GLU A 138 5.80 4.57 4.36
C GLU A 138 7.04 3.67 4.39
N PHE A 139 8.24 4.25 4.50
CA PHE A 139 9.48 3.48 4.60
C PHE A 139 9.46 2.56 5.83
N ALA A 140 9.06 3.08 6.98
CA ALA A 140 8.96 2.28 8.20
C ALA A 140 7.97 1.11 8.04
N VAL A 141 6.79 1.36 7.46
CA VAL A 141 5.76 0.34 7.31
C VAL A 141 6.08 -0.65 6.19
N VAL A 142 6.42 -0.19 5.01
CA VAL A 142 6.56 -1.07 3.84
C VAL A 142 7.95 -1.69 3.76
N SER A 143 9.01 -0.84 3.88
CA SER A 143 10.38 -1.29 3.65
C SER A 143 11.01 -1.94 4.89
N VAL A 144 10.57 -1.60 6.11
CA VAL A 144 11.10 -2.22 7.32
C VAL A 144 10.16 -3.32 7.81
N VAL A 145 8.95 -2.96 8.23
CA VAL A 145 7.99 -3.93 8.82
C VAL A 145 7.52 -4.93 7.77
N GLY A 146 7.04 -4.47 6.63
CA GLY A 146 6.49 -5.31 5.56
C GLY A 146 7.54 -6.26 4.99
N TYR A 147 8.73 -5.76 4.70
CA TYR A 147 9.84 -6.60 4.22
C TYR A 147 10.20 -7.68 5.25
N SER A 148 10.27 -7.34 6.54
CA SER A 148 10.54 -8.29 7.62
C SER A 148 9.44 -9.35 7.74
N ILE A 149 8.17 -8.96 7.62
CA ILE A 149 7.03 -9.89 7.60
C ILE A 149 7.15 -10.86 6.42
N MET A 150 7.47 -10.37 5.22
CA MET A 150 7.64 -11.23 4.04
C MET A 150 8.78 -12.22 4.21
N LEU A 151 9.90 -11.82 4.82
CA LEU A 151 11.00 -12.74 5.17
C LEU A 151 10.56 -13.81 6.17
N LEU A 152 9.79 -13.44 7.19
CA LEU A 152 9.25 -14.40 8.16
C LEU A 152 8.28 -15.40 7.51
N ILE A 153 7.39 -14.93 6.63
CA ILE A 153 6.45 -15.80 5.91
C ILE A 153 7.22 -16.78 5.03
N LYS A 154 8.22 -16.31 4.29
CA LYS A 154 9.08 -17.17 3.46
C LYS A 154 9.76 -18.26 4.27
N ASN A 155 10.36 -17.89 5.41
CA ASN A 155 11.21 -18.81 6.18
C ASN A 155 10.39 -19.78 7.04
N LYS A 156 9.30 -19.32 7.65
CA LYS A 156 8.51 -20.10 8.62
C LYS A 156 7.22 -20.67 8.04
N PHE A 157 6.59 -20.02 7.07
CA PHE A 157 5.27 -20.37 6.53
C PHE A 157 5.32 -20.65 5.03
N LYS A 158 6.13 -21.63 4.62
CA LYS A 158 6.35 -21.99 3.21
C LYS A 158 5.05 -22.26 2.43
N SER A 159 4.05 -22.89 3.07
CA SER A 159 2.75 -23.15 2.43
C SER A 159 2.03 -21.84 2.08
N THR A 160 2.00 -20.88 3.01
CA THR A 160 1.42 -19.56 2.78
C THR A 160 2.21 -18.78 1.72
N PHE A 161 3.54 -18.87 1.77
CA PHE A 161 4.40 -18.23 0.78
C PHE A 161 4.11 -18.73 -0.63
N ASN A 162 3.98 -20.04 -0.83
CA ASN A 162 3.64 -20.64 -2.13
C ASN A 162 2.28 -20.16 -2.67
N ILE A 163 1.32 -19.86 -1.79
CA ILE A 163 0.02 -19.30 -2.19
C ILE A 163 0.19 -17.84 -2.67
N ILE A 164 1.03 -17.07 -1.98
CA ILE A 164 1.33 -15.67 -2.33
C ILE A 164 2.08 -15.59 -3.66
N GLU A 165 3.13 -16.39 -3.81
CA GLU A 165 3.99 -16.40 -5.00
C GLU A 165 3.25 -16.93 -6.24
N GLY A 166 2.35 -17.89 -6.05
CA GLY A 166 1.62 -18.53 -7.14
C GLY A 166 2.54 -19.30 -8.08
N ASN A 167 2.25 -19.27 -9.40
CA ASN A 167 3.04 -19.97 -10.42
C ASN A 167 4.23 -19.15 -10.95
N ARG A 168 4.59 -18.08 -10.27
CA ARG A 168 5.70 -17.23 -10.70
C ARG A 168 6.99 -17.80 -10.11
N ASN A 169 7.72 -18.62 -10.92
CA ASN A 169 9.11 -18.96 -10.65
C ASN A 169 9.96 -17.68 -10.78
N LEU A 170 9.90 -16.85 -9.76
CA LEU A 170 10.78 -15.71 -9.66
C LEU A 170 12.07 -16.18 -8.99
N ASP A 171 13.21 -16.02 -9.68
CA ASP A 171 14.50 -15.84 -9.01
C ASP A 171 14.43 -14.53 -8.20
N VAL A 172 13.60 -14.55 -7.15
CA VAL A 172 13.40 -13.39 -6.27
C VAL A 172 14.71 -13.13 -5.55
N LYS A 173 15.40 -12.09 -5.96
CA LYS A 173 16.51 -11.56 -5.19
C LYS A 173 15.90 -10.75 -4.02
N TRP A 174 16.15 -11.25 -2.86
CA TRP A 174 15.74 -10.65 -1.57
C TRP A 174 16.62 -9.46 -1.25
#